data_8fdaabbe4d4291af0d840f1b70dd002e
#
_entry.id   8fdaabbe4d4291af0d840f1b70dd002e
#
_cell.length_a   1.000
_cell.length_b   1.000
_cell.length_c   1.000
_cell.angle_alpha   90.00
_cell.angle_beta   90.00
_cell.angle_gamma   90.00
#
_symmetry.space_group_name_H-M   'P 1'
#
loop_
_entity.id
_entity.type
_entity.pdbx_description
1 polymer ?
#
loop_
_entity_poly.entity_id
_entity_poly.type
_entity_poly.pdbx_seq_one_letter_code
_entity_poly.pdbx_strand_id
1 'polypeptide(L)'
;MEEQMVEQRDDGRNEMQQAVYDKLTKTIKNVKGVPTEVPESTAANFLTVFREDTEFAGVKYNEMAHRLMTEDDDGIREWTAVDDATSRRYIEQFYRLTGQQKWQDALIEFQKDRAYQPIQEKINALKWDGKARVETFLIDWLKVEDTPYNREASRLLFAGGINRAYNAGCKFDCVLVLIGKQGCGKSTFCQKLAMDPRYYNSVKTMDGQKGYEAIQGMWVCELEEMMAVFSSKGSSQKEDKVKAFISTTDDYYRAPYTKRAAHNKRSCIFLGTTNRDTFLCDKTGARRWFPIRVKSEAKDLYDSEKEFSFAIEQAWAEMKAAFDNGEEFARPVPAQVISEI
;
A
#
# COMPACT_ATOMS: atom_id res chain seq x y z
N MET A 1 1.60 58.17 -34.24
CA MET A 1 1.54 56.72 -34.02
C MET A 1 1.89 56.48 -32.55
N GLU A 2 0.86 56.47 -31.73
CA GLU A 2 1.04 56.21 -30.30
C GLU A 2 1.08 54.69 -30.13
N GLU A 3 2.20 54.19 -29.68
CA GLU A 3 2.33 52.84 -29.16
C GLU A 3 1.46 52.73 -27.90
N GLN A 4 0.31 52.09 -28.03
CA GLN A 4 -0.45 51.65 -26.87
C GLN A 4 0.35 50.55 -26.19
N MET A 5 1.10 50.93 -25.15
CA MET A 5 1.63 50.03 -24.14
C MET A 5 0.43 49.23 -23.57
N VAL A 6 0.36 47.97 -23.90
CA VAL A 6 -0.52 47.03 -23.21
C VAL A 6 -0.02 46.96 -21.78
N GLU A 7 -0.74 47.61 -20.86
CA GLU A 7 -0.57 47.43 -19.41
C GLU A 7 -0.58 45.94 -19.12
N GLN A 8 0.59 45.35 -18.87
CA GLN A 8 0.66 44.01 -18.26
C GLN A 8 -0.04 44.11 -16.90
N ARG A 9 -1.27 43.64 -16.84
CA ARG A 9 -1.93 43.47 -15.55
C ARG A 9 -1.10 42.45 -14.77
N ASP A 10 -0.56 42.91 -13.64
CA ASP A 10 -0.01 42.03 -12.62
C ASP A 10 -1.13 41.09 -12.12
N ASP A 11 -1.24 39.90 -12.71
CA ASP A 11 -2.22 38.88 -12.35
C ASP A 11 -1.83 38.14 -11.07
N GLY A 12 -0.80 38.61 -10.35
CA GLY A 12 -0.30 38.01 -9.12
C GLY A 12 0.39 36.64 -9.33
N ARG A 13 0.74 36.29 -10.58
CA ARG A 13 1.53 35.11 -10.89
C ARG A 13 3.00 35.33 -10.59
N ASN A 14 3.67 34.35 -10.00
CA ASN A 14 5.12 34.31 -9.93
C ASN A 14 5.74 33.89 -11.28
N GLU A 15 7.06 33.97 -11.39
CA GLU A 15 7.79 33.66 -12.64
C GLU A 15 7.50 32.25 -13.16
N MET A 16 7.43 31.25 -12.26
CA MET A 16 7.15 29.88 -12.62
C MET A 16 5.70 29.72 -13.12
N GLN A 17 4.73 30.26 -12.40
CA GLN A 17 3.32 30.24 -12.82
C GLN A 17 3.14 30.94 -14.17
N GLN A 18 3.88 32.04 -14.43
CA GLN A 18 3.86 32.73 -15.72
C GLN A 18 4.45 31.85 -16.83
N ALA A 19 5.56 31.15 -16.57
CA ALA A 19 6.15 30.23 -17.53
C ALA A 19 5.21 29.06 -17.90
N VAL A 20 4.47 28.54 -16.92
CA VAL A 20 3.43 27.52 -17.18
C VAL A 20 2.25 28.10 -17.96
N TYR A 21 1.78 29.30 -17.58
CA TYR A 21 0.69 30.01 -18.28
C TYR A 21 1.00 30.26 -19.75
N ASP A 22 2.25 30.56 -20.08
CA ASP A 22 2.67 30.83 -21.46
C ASP A 22 2.66 29.58 -22.34
N LYS A 23 2.78 28.40 -21.76
CA LYS A 23 2.69 27.10 -22.46
C LYS A 23 1.25 26.66 -22.76
N LEU A 24 0.25 27.29 -22.14
CA LEU A 24 -1.14 26.90 -22.34
C LEU A 24 -1.63 27.27 -23.74
N THR A 25 -2.40 26.38 -24.34
CA THR A 25 -3.15 26.70 -25.55
C THR A 25 -4.15 27.79 -25.27
N LYS A 26 -4.11 28.85 -26.09
CA LYS A 26 -4.92 30.07 -25.90
C LYS A 26 -5.85 30.27 -27.10
N THR A 27 -6.96 30.94 -26.87
CA THR A 27 -7.88 31.40 -27.91
C THR A 27 -8.19 32.89 -27.75
N ILE A 28 -8.53 33.56 -28.82
CA ILE A 28 -8.89 34.98 -28.80
C ILE A 28 -10.37 35.10 -28.40
N LYS A 29 -10.64 35.77 -27.28
CA LYS A 29 -11.99 36.13 -26.85
C LYS A 29 -12.15 37.62 -26.78
N ASN A 30 -13.34 38.09 -27.11
CA ASN A 30 -13.67 39.50 -26.92
C ASN A 30 -14.01 39.76 -25.44
N VAL A 31 -13.11 40.41 -24.72
CA VAL A 31 -13.26 40.74 -23.30
C VAL A 31 -13.52 42.25 -23.22
N LYS A 32 -14.76 42.66 -22.92
CA LYS A 32 -15.18 44.06 -22.84
C LYS A 32 -14.87 44.89 -24.10
N GLY A 33 -15.02 44.29 -25.28
CA GLY A 33 -14.80 44.96 -26.55
C GLY A 33 -13.33 44.85 -27.08
N VAL A 34 -12.44 44.23 -26.31
CA VAL A 34 -11.02 44.07 -26.68
C VAL A 34 -10.70 42.60 -27.00
N PRO A 35 -10.15 42.27 -28.18
CA PRO A 35 -9.66 40.94 -28.46
C PRO A 35 -8.53 40.58 -27.48
N THR A 36 -8.73 39.54 -26.68
CA THR A 36 -7.77 39.16 -25.62
C THR A 36 -7.47 37.66 -25.76
N GLU A 37 -6.21 37.30 -25.73
CA GLU A 37 -5.79 35.89 -25.61
C GLU A 37 -6.12 35.36 -24.21
N VAL A 38 -6.85 34.29 -24.15
CA VAL A 38 -7.19 33.61 -22.90
C VAL A 38 -6.96 32.10 -23.04
N PRO A 39 -6.46 31.43 -21.99
CA PRO A 39 -6.27 29.99 -22.03
C PRO A 39 -7.59 29.26 -22.29
N GLU A 40 -7.53 28.25 -23.12
CA GLU A 40 -8.66 27.35 -23.33
C GLU A 40 -8.84 26.41 -22.13
N SER A 41 -10.03 26.34 -21.59
CA SER A 41 -10.33 25.36 -20.53
C SER A 41 -10.47 23.96 -21.14
N THR A 42 -9.35 23.32 -21.44
CA THR A 42 -9.23 21.95 -21.97
C THR A 42 -8.58 21.03 -20.94
N ALA A 43 -8.82 19.71 -21.02
CA ALA A 43 -8.14 18.76 -20.15
C ALA A 43 -6.60 18.81 -20.35
N ALA A 44 -6.15 19.06 -21.58
CA ALA A 44 -4.72 19.18 -21.88
C ALA A 44 -4.07 20.38 -21.13
N ASN A 45 -4.72 21.54 -21.08
CA ASN A 45 -4.20 22.68 -20.33
C ASN A 45 -4.20 22.45 -18.82
N PHE A 46 -5.25 21.81 -18.27
CA PHE A 46 -5.23 21.38 -16.86
C PHE A 46 -4.09 20.41 -16.58
N LEU A 47 -3.84 19.46 -17.47
CA LEU A 47 -2.76 18.50 -17.34
C LEU A 47 -1.38 19.17 -17.38
N THR A 48 -1.19 20.16 -18.25
CA THR A 48 0.04 20.96 -18.30
C THR A 48 0.29 21.65 -16.95
N VAL A 49 -0.74 22.26 -16.34
CA VAL A 49 -0.62 22.86 -15.01
C VAL A 49 -0.25 21.82 -13.96
N PHE A 50 -0.92 20.68 -13.91
CA PHE A 50 -0.60 19.61 -12.96
C PHE A 50 0.84 19.08 -13.09
N ARG A 51 1.37 19.01 -14.31
CA ARG A 51 2.71 18.49 -14.58
C ARG A 51 3.82 19.46 -14.23
N GLU A 52 3.59 20.74 -14.44
CA GLU A 52 4.65 21.74 -14.49
C GLU A 52 4.62 22.75 -13.34
N ASP A 53 3.46 22.94 -12.69
CA ASP A 53 3.39 23.83 -11.53
C ASP A 53 3.88 23.12 -10.27
N THR A 54 4.80 23.75 -9.55
CA THR A 54 5.39 23.23 -8.32
C THR A 54 4.38 23.02 -7.19
N GLU A 55 3.23 23.68 -7.24
CA GLU A 55 2.12 23.42 -6.30
C GLU A 55 1.71 21.95 -6.28
N PHE A 56 1.83 21.27 -7.44
CA PHE A 56 1.45 19.87 -7.59
C PHE A 56 2.65 18.90 -7.54
N ALA A 57 3.86 19.38 -7.27
CA ALA A 57 5.08 18.56 -7.27
C ALA A 57 5.04 17.43 -6.24
N GLY A 58 4.45 17.68 -5.07
CA GLY A 58 4.27 16.72 -3.98
C GLY A 58 3.10 15.74 -4.17
N VAL A 59 2.28 15.91 -5.23
CA VAL A 59 1.14 15.03 -5.48
C VAL A 59 1.61 13.75 -6.16
N LYS A 60 1.27 12.59 -5.55
CA LYS A 60 1.61 11.25 -6.03
C LYS A 60 0.39 10.34 -6.04
N TYR A 61 0.39 9.30 -6.86
CA TYR A 61 -0.65 8.29 -6.87
C TYR A 61 -0.14 6.98 -6.28
N ASN A 62 -0.70 6.59 -5.14
CA ASN A 62 -0.39 5.33 -4.47
C ASN A 62 -1.12 4.18 -5.17
N GLU A 63 -0.38 3.33 -5.89
CA GLU A 63 -0.93 2.20 -6.65
C GLU A 63 -1.50 1.08 -5.76
N MET A 64 -1.01 0.92 -4.53
CA MET A 64 -1.57 -0.07 -3.59
C MET A 64 -2.91 0.36 -3.04
N ALA A 65 -3.03 1.64 -2.65
CA ALA A 65 -4.25 2.19 -2.07
C ALA A 65 -5.25 2.66 -3.13
N HIS A 66 -4.82 2.80 -4.39
CA HIS A 66 -5.57 3.44 -5.48
C HIS A 66 -6.05 4.85 -5.11
N ARG A 67 -5.16 5.65 -4.50
CA ARG A 67 -5.47 6.99 -3.99
C ARG A 67 -4.37 7.99 -4.33
N LEU A 68 -4.81 9.23 -4.58
CA LEU A 68 -3.90 10.35 -4.59
C LEU A 68 -3.41 10.63 -3.17
N MET A 69 -2.14 10.97 -3.08
CA MET A 69 -1.44 11.40 -1.88
C MET A 69 -0.89 12.79 -2.12
N THR A 70 -0.81 13.58 -1.08
CA THR A 70 -0.14 14.88 -1.08
C THR A 70 0.74 15.00 0.16
N GLU A 71 1.62 15.97 0.17
CA GLU A 71 2.50 16.25 1.30
C GLU A 71 2.17 17.63 1.87
N ASP A 72 2.13 17.73 3.20
CA ASP A 72 2.00 18.97 3.95
C ASP A 72 3.03 19.00 5.09
N ASP A 73 2.93 19.98 5.98
CA ASP A 73 3.88 20.18 7.09
C ASP A 73 3.92 18.98 8.05
N ASP A 74 2.84 18.20 8.14
CA ASP A 74 2.74 16.99 8.97
C ASP A 74 3.20 15.72 8.21
N GLY A 75 3.53 15.83 6.92
CA GLY A 75 4.01 14.76 6.06
C GLY A 75 3.00 14.28 5.01
N ILE A 76 3.20 13.05 4.51
CA ILE A 76 2.37 12.49 3.44
C ILE A 76 1.00 12.07 3.98
N ARG A 77 -0.06 12.59 3.36
CA ARG A 77 -1.47 12.26 3.66
C ARG A 77 -2.28 11.97 2.40
N GLU A 78 -3.48 11.45 2.57
CA GLU A 78 -4.41 11.27 1.46
C GLU A 78 -4.92 12.63 0.93
N TRP A 79 -5.03 12.72 -0.40
CA TRP A 79 -5.72 13.80 -1.08
C TRP A 79 -7.22 13.68 -0.86
N THR A 80 -7.85 14.77 -0.47
CA THR A 80 -9.25 14.81 -0.05
C THR A 80 -10.12 15.68 -0.98
N ALA A 81 -11.43 15.71 -0.74
CA ALA A 81 -12.34 16.63 -1.43
C ALA A 81 -12.01 18.11 -1.19
N VAL A 82 -11.31 18.43 -0.08
CA VAL A 82 -10.83 19.80 0.18
C VAL A 82 -9.71 20.14 -0.79
N ASP A 83 -8.80 19.19 -1.04
CA ASP A 83 -7.70 19.37 -2.00
C ASP A 83 -8.25 19.53 -3.43
N ASP A 84 -9.30 18.77 -3.78
CA ASP A 84 -10.03 18.95 -5.05
C ASP A 84 -10.56 20.38 -5.21
N ALA A 85 -11.16 20.93 -4.17
CA ALA A 85 -11.73 22.27 -4.22
C ALA A 85 -10.63 23.35 -4.26
N THR A 86 -9.58 23.15 -3.45
CA THR A 86 -8.46 24.10 -3.36
C THR A 86 -7.66 24.12 -4.66
N SER A 87 -7.37 22.98 -5.26
CA SER A 87 -6.64 22.92 -6.54
C SER A 87 -7.43 23.54 -7.69
N ARG A 88 -8.74 23.31 -7.76
CA ARG A 88 -9.60 23.97 -8.77
C ARG A 88 -9.60 25.48 -8.61
N ARG A 89 -9.75 25.97 -7.38
CA ARG A 89 -9.72 27.43 -7.10
C ARG A 89 -8.36 28.03 -7.45
N TYR A 90 -7.27 27.34 -7.10
CA TYR A 90 -5.92 27.76 -7.45
C TYR A 90 -5.73 27.85 -8.97
N ILE A 91 -6.10 26.83 -9.70
CA ILE A 91 -5.99 26.78 -11.16
C ILE A 91 -6.88 27.86 -11.84
N GLU A 92 -8.09 28.08 -11.33
CA GLU A 92 -8.96 29.15 -11.82
C GLU A 92 -8.34 30.53 -11.59
N GLN A 93 -7.79 30.78 -10.41
CA GLN A 93 -7.18 32.05 -10.03
C GLN A 93 -5.96 32.38 -10.90
N PHE A 94 -5.01 31.49 -11.01
CA PHE A 94 -3.72 31.75 -11.66
C PHE A 94 -3.72 31.44 -13.16
N TYR A 95 -4.49 30.46 -13.61
CA TYR A 95 -4.48 29.98 -14.99
C TYR A 95 -5.78 30.25 -15.75
N ARG A 96 -6.81 30.77 -15.08
CA ARG A 96 -8.13 31.07 -15.67
C ARG A 96 -8.79 29.85 -16.35
N LEU A 97 -8.43 28.65 -15.92
CA LEU A 97 -9.05 27.43 -16.41
C LEU A 97 -10.24 27.05 -15.54
N THR A 98 -11.37 26.73 -16.17
CA THR A 98 -12.63 26.39 -15.51
C THR A 98 -13.21 25.09 -16.08
N GLY A 99 -14.03 24.39 -15.30
CA GLY A 99 -14.71 23.17 -15.75
C GLY A 99 -14.29 21.91 -15.00
N GLN A 100 -15.15 21.48 -14.10
CA GLN A 100 -14.91 20.35 -13.18
C GLN A 100 -14.58 19.04 -13.92
N GLN A 101 -15.32 18.72 -15.00
CA GLN A 101 -15.09 17.46 -15.72
C GLN A 101 -13.70 17.43 -16.38
N LYS A 102 -13.28 18.53 -16.99
CA LYS A 102 -11.96 18.64 -17.65
C LYS A 102 -10.83 18.57 -16.64
N TRP A 103 -11.01 19.21 -15.48
CA TRP A 103 -10.11 19.10 -14.34
C TRP A 103 -10.00 17.66 -13.86
N GLN A 104 -11.14 16.93 -13.70
CA GLN A 104 -11.13 15.52 -13.29
C GLN A 104 -10.43 14.61 -14.32
N ASP A 105 -10.71 14.82 -15.60
CA ASP A 105 -10.11 14.02 -16.67
C ASP A 105 -8.58 14.21 -16.70
N ALA A 106 -8.10 15.44 -16.52
CA ALA A 106 -6.68 15.75 -16.41
C ALA A 106 -6.05 15.16 -15.15
N LEU A 107 -6.74 15.23 -14.00
CA LEU A 107 -6.26 14.65 -12.74
C LEU A 107 -6.10 13.12 -12.85
N ILE A 108 -7.05 12.43 -13.51
CA ILE A 108 -6.97 10.99 -13.74
C ILE A 108 -5.78 10.63 -14.65
N GLU A 109 -5.47 11.46 -15.63
CA GLU A 109 -4.29 11.25 -16.48
C GLU A 109 -2.99 11.54 -15.72
N PHE A 110 -2.96 12.59 -14.92
CA PHE A 110 -1.83 12.95 -14.07
C PHE A 110 -1.47 11.85 -13.06
N GLN A 111 -2.44 11.09 -12.55
CA GLN A 111 -2.21 9.94 -11.68
C GLN A 111 -1.23 8.92 -12.27
N LYS A 112 -1.29 8.70 -13.60
CA LYS A 112 -0.39 7.77 -14.29
C LYS A 112 1.06 8.25 -14.28
N ASP A 113 1.25 9.56 -14.42
CA ASP A 113 2.59 10.16 -14.43
C ASP A 113 3.24 10.16 -13.04
N ARG A 114 2.44 10.11 -12.00
CA ARG A 114 2.84 10.21 -10.59
C ARG A 114 2.59 8.93 -9.79
N ALA A 115 2.35 7.83 -10.49
CA ALA A 115 2.15 6.52 -9.87
C ALA A 115 3.42 6.04 -9.16
N TYR A 116 3.25 5.54 -7.94
CA TYR A 116 4.32 4.95 -7.16
C TYR A 116 3.83 3.78 -6.32
N GLN A 117 4.72 2.87 -6.02
CA GLN A 117 4.44 1.74 -5.15
C GLN A 117 5.23 1.93 -3.84
N PRO A 118 4.56 2.33 -2.75
CA PRO A 118 5.23 2.79 -1.53
C PRO A 118 6.12 1.74 -0.86
N ILE A 119 5.72 0.48 -0.90
CA ILE A 119 6.50 -0.60 -0.31
C ILE A 119 7.75 -0.90 -1.14
N GLN A 120 7.64 -0.86 -2.46
CA GLN A 120 8.81 -1.02 -3.33
C GLN A 120 9.81 0.13 -3.13
N GLU A 121 9.35 1.39 -3.07
CA GLU A 121 10.22 2.54 -2.78
C GLU A 121 10.94 2.34 -1.44
N LYS A 122 10.19 1.95 -0.40
CA LYS A 122 10.74 1.73 0.94
C LYS A 122 11.77 0.60 0.96
N ILE A 123 11.47 -0.55 0.36
CA ILE A 123 12.39 -1.69 0.29
C ILE A 123 13.62 -1.36 -0.57
N ASN A 124 13.44 -0.68 -1.71
CA ASN A 124 14.56 -0.29 -2.59
C ASN A 124 15.52 0.71 -1.93
N ALA A 125 15.05 1.48 -0.95
CA ALA A 125 15.90 2.38 -0.17
C ALA A 125 16.76 1.65 0.88
N LEU A 126 16.40 0.41 1.24
CA LEU A 126 17.16 -0.40 2.20
C LEU A 126 18.47 -0.89 1.58
N LYS A 127 19.47 -1.01 2.44
CA LYS A 127 20.78 -1.61 2.08
C LYS A 127 21.04 -2.79 3.00
N TRP A 128 21.13 -3.99 2.43
CA TRP A 128 21.48 -5.18 3.19
C TRP A 128 22.94 -5.12 3.64
N ASP A 129 23.18 -5.42 4.91
CA ASP A 129 24.52 -5.42 5.52
C ASP A 129 25.30 -6.73 5.28
N GLY A 130 24.74 -7.68 4.51
CA GLY A 130 25.35 -8.97 4.18
C GLY A 130 25.18 -10.05 5.24
N LYS A 131 24.46 -9.78 6.35
CA LYS A 131 24.23 -10.79 7.40
C LYS A 131 22.90 -11.47 7.20
N ALA A 132 22.89 -12.79 7.13
CA ALA A 132 21.67 -13.59 7.05
C ALA A 132 20.90 -13.53 8.36
N ARG A 133 19.59 -13.22 8.28
CA ARG A 133 18.65 -13.10 9.40
C ARG A 133 17.31 -13.74 9.11
N VAL A 134 16.96 -13.85 7.84
CA VAL A 134 15.61 -14.26 7.42
C VAL A 134 15.22 -15.62 8.00
N GLU A 135 16.10 -16.61 7.94
CA GLU A 135 15.79 -17.95 8.44
C GLU A 135 15.64 -18.02 9.96
N THR A 136 16.40 -17.21 10.70
CA THR A 136 16.36 -17.22 12.17
C THR A 136 15.46 -16.14 12.76
N PHE A 137 14.81 -15.32 11.93
CA PHE A 137 14.09 -14.14 12.37
C PHE A 137 12.99 -14.42 13.40
N LEU A 138 12.17 -15.46 13.17
CA LEU A 138 11.13 -15.87 14.12
C LEU A 138 11.76 -16.46 15.41
N ILE A 139 12.87 -17.16 15.30
CA ILE A 139 13.62 -17.73 16.43
C ILE A 139 14.15 -16.61 17.31
N ASP A 140 14.80 -15.64 16.70
CA ASP A 140 15.48 -14.55 17.41
C ASP A 140 14.46 -13.62 18.11
N TRP A 141 13.35 -13.30 17.46
CA TRP A 141 12.42 -12.27 17.93
C TRP A 141 11.15 -12.81 18.59
N LEU A 142 10.61 -13.92 18.14
CA LEU A 142 9.42 -14.53 18.75
C LEU A 142 9.77 -15.70 19.70
N LYS A 143 11.08 -15.98 19.88
CA LYS A 143 11.59 -17.03 20.76
C LYS A 143 10.97 -18.39 20.46
N VAL A 144 10.67 -18.64 19.19
CA VAL A 144 10.19 -19.96 18.75
C VAL A 144 11.34 -20.98 18.78
N GLU A 145 11.02 -22.26 18.81
CA GLU A 145 12.00 -23.31 18.77
C GLU A 145 12.78 -23.29 17.46
N ASP A 146 14.10 -23.53 17.52
CA ASP A 146 14.93 -23.63 16.33
C ASP A 146 14.75 -24.99 15.67
N THR A 147 13.85 -25.03 14.70
CA THR A 147 13.53 -26.23 13.90
C THR A 147 13.59 -25.88 12.41
N PRO A 148 13.83 -26.88 11.53
CA PRO A 148 13.75 -26.65 10.08
C PRO A 148 12.42 -26.04 9.65
N TYR A 149 11.31 -26.45 10.29
CA TYR A 149 9.99 -25.88 10.06
C TYR A 149 9.91 -24.39 10.35
N ASN A 150 10.36 -23.93 11.52
CA ASN A 150 10.29 -22.53 11.90
C ASN A 150 11.25 -21.66 11.06
N ARG A 151 12.41 -22.20 10.64
CA ARG A 151 13.32 -21.54 9.70
C ARG A 151 12.66 -21.34 8.33
N GLU A 152 12.03 -22.38 7.80
CA GLU A 152 11.32 -22.29 6.51
C GLU A 152 10.10 -21.39 6.60
N ALA A 153 9.32 -21.41 7.69
CA ALA A 153 8.20 -20.52 7.91
C ALA A 153 8.65 -19.04 7.96
N SER A 154 9.81 -18.77 8.57
CA SER A 154 10.40 -17.45 8.57
C SER A 154 10.78 -16.99 7.16
N ARG A 155 11.46 -17.84 6.40
CA ARG A 155 11.81 -17.56 5.00
C ARG A 155 10.56 -17.33 4.14
N LEU A 156 9.52 -18.15 4.32
CA LEU A 156 8.24 -18.05 3.65
C LEU A 156 7.58 -16.68 3.85
N LEU A 157 7.59 -16.17 5.08
CA LEU A 157 7.00 -14.88 5.43
C LEU A 157 7.63 -13.75 4.60
N PHE A 158 8.96 -13.66 4.62
CA PHE A 158 9.68 -12.60 3.92
C PHE A 158 9.62 -12.78 2.39
N ALA A 159 9.74 -14.01 1.89
CA ALA A 159 9.60 -14.32 0.47
C ALA A 159 8.21 -13.94 -0.06
N GLY A 160 7.16 -14.27 0.69
CA GLY A 160 5.79 -13.90 0.35
C GLY A 160 5.56 -12.39 0.32
N GLY A 161 6.10 -11.67 1.30
CA GLY A 161 6.00 -10.22 1.36
C GLY A 161 6.69 -9.52 0.19
N ILE A 162 7.91 -9.92 -0.16
CA ILE A 162 8.63 -9.40 -1.33
C ILE A 162 7.89 -9.76 -2.62
N ASN A 163 7.50 -11.02 -2.79
CA ASN A 163 6.81 -11.42 -4.01
C ASN A 163 5.49 -10.66 -4.21
N ARG A 164 4.71 -10.46 -3.15
CA ARG A 164 3.48 -9.65 -3.20
C ARG A 164 3.74 -8.17 -3.49
N ALA A 165 4.83 -7.62 -3.00
CA ALA A 165 5.21 -6.23 -3.25
C ALA A 165 5.62 -5.99 -4.72
N TYR A 166 6.37 -6.92 -5.32
CA TYR A 166 6.91 -6.75 -6.68
C TYR A 166 6.07 -7.41 -7.76
N ASN A 167 5.32 -8.46 -7.43
CA ASN A 167 4.44 -9.21 -8.32
C ASN A 167 3.00 -9.22 -7.77
N ALA A 168 2.38 -8.03 -7.65
CA ALA A 168 1.01 -7.90 -7.15
C ALA A 168 0.06 -8.86 -7.90
N GLY A 169 -0.76 -9.58 -7.14
CA GLY A 169 -1.64 -10.62 -7.69
C GLY A 169 -0.97 -11.99 -7.84
N CYS A 170 0.30 -12.16 -7.50
CA CYS A 170 0.92 -13.49 -7.45
C CYS A 170 0.18 -14.39 -6.46
N LYS A 171 0.19 -15.69 -6.70
CA LYS A 171 -0.43 -16.65 -5.79
C LYS A 171 0.41 -16.81 -4.53
N PHE A 172 -0.14 -16.35 -3.42
CA PHE A 172 0.43 -16.55 -2.08
C PHE A 172 -0.72 -16.70 -1.08
N ASP A 173 -1.09 -17.94 -0.77
CA ASP A 173 -2.21 -18.32 0.11
C ASP A 173 -1.73 -18.92 1.43
N CYS A 174 -0.48 -18.64 1.84
CA CYS A 174 0.11 -19.07 3.09
C CYS A 174 -0.11 -18.01 4.17
N VAL A 175 -0.47 -18.46 5.37
CA VAL A 175 -0.71 -17.64 6.55
C VAL A 175 0.08 -18.20 7.71
N LEU A 176 1.05 -17.44 8.21
CA LEU A 176 1.68 -17.77 9.49
C LEU A 176 0.69 -17.45 10.61
N VAL A 177 0.43 -18.41 11.47
CA VAL A 177 -0.49 -18.27 12.61
C VAL A 177 0.32 -18.24 13.90
N LEU A 178 0.46 -17.06 14.47
CA LEU A 178 1.19 -16.83 15.71
C LEU A 178 0.33 -17.26 16.90
N ILE A 179 0.72 -18.34 17.57
CA ILE A 179 0.02 -18.95 18.70
C ILE A 179 0.78 -18.62 19.99
N GLY A 180 0.12 -18.03 20.96
CA GLY A 180 0.77 -17.71 22.23
C GLY A 180 -0.14 -16.93 23.16
N LYS A 181 0.27 -16.81 24.41
CA LYS A 181 -0.47 -16.09 25.45
C LYS A 181 -0.80 -14.65 25.05
N GLN A 182 -1.82 -14.09 25.64
CA GLN A 182 -2.09 -12.66 25.52
C GLN A 182 -0.86 -11.87 26.05
N GLY A 183 -0.49 -10.81 25.34
CA GLY A 183 0.66 -9.99 25.74
C GLY A 183 2.03 -10.52 25.30
N CYS A 184 2.12 -11.62 24.51
CA CYS A 184 3.41 -12.12 24.02
C CYS A 184 3.94 -11.42 22.76
N GLY A 185 3.35 -10.28 22.35
CA GLY A 185 3.90 -9.45 21.27
C GLY A 185 3.43 -9.79 19.85
N LYS A 186 2.44 -10.68 19.65
CA LYS A 186 1.99 -11.13 18.31
C LYS A 186 1.57 -9.98 17.41
N SER A 187 0.64 -9.15 17.86
CA SER A 187 0.13 -8.02 17.05
C SER A 187 1.17 -6.92 16.88
N THR A 188 2.03 -6.70 17.89
CA THR A 188 3.19 -5.80 17.79
C THR A 188 4.14 -6.26 16.69
N PHE A 189 4.42 -7.57 16.63
CA PHE A 189 5.23 -8.15 15.57
C PHE A 189 4.61 -7.90 14.19
N CYS A 190 3.32 -8.21 14.02
CA CYS A 190 2.61 -8.00 12.75
C CYS A 190 2.65 -6.52 12.31
N GLN A 191 2.42 -5.60 13.24
CA GLN A 191 2.45 -4.16 12.96
C GLN A 191 3.85 -3.67 12.56
N LYS A 192 4.86 -4.05 13.31
CA LYS A 192 6.26 -3.64 13.05
C LYS A 192 6.79 -4.21 11.73
N LEU A 193 6.36 -5.41 11.36
CA LEU A 193 6.75 -6.06 10.11
C LEU A 193 6.41 -5.22 8.86
N ALA A 194 5.36 -4.42 8.90
CA ALA A 194 4.99 -3.50 7.83
C ALA A 194 5.95 -2.30 7.69
N MET A 195 6.90 -2.11 8.61
CA MET A 195 7.84 -0.97 8.71
C MET A 195 7.17 0.40 8.85
N ASP A 196 5.89 0.50 8.56
CA ASP A 196 5.11 1.74 8.62
C ASP A 196 3.66 1.37 8.96
N PRO A 197 3.08 1.95 10.03
CA PRO A 197 1.73 1.62 10.46
C PRO A 197 0.65 1.90 9.41
N ARG A 198 0.92 2.76 8.42
CA ARG A 198 0.00 3.03 7.30
C ARG A 198 -0.24 1.83 6.40
N TYR A 199 0.65 0.83 6.40
CA TYR A 199 0.58 -0.37 5.55
C TYR A 199 0.24 -1.65 6.34
N TYR A 200 -0.24 -1.47 7.57
CA TYR A 200 -0.75 -2.53 8.43
C TYR A 200 -2.22 -2.33 8.77
N ASN A 201 -2.98 -3.43 8.79
CA ASN A 201 -4.35 -3.41 9.32
C ASN A 201 -4.70 -4.72 10.02
N SER A 202 -5.45 -4.62 11.13
CA SER A 202 -6.13 -5.75 11.77
C SER A 202 -7.48 -5.98 11.09
N VAL A 203 -7.61 -7.07 10.33
CA VAL A 203 -8.79 -7.40 9.53
C VAL A 203 -9.82 -8.12 10.41
N LYS A 204 -10.93 -7.48 10.70
CA LYS A 204 -12.02 -8.01 11.54
C LYS A 204 -13.13 -8.71 10.76
N THR A 205 -13.20 -8.49 9.46
CA THR A 205 -14.19 -9.10 8.58
C THR A 205 -13.62 -9.39 7.21
N MET A 206 -14.03 -10.50 6.62
CA MET A 206 -13.68 -10.88 5.24
C MET A 206 -14.92 -10.92 4.34
N ASP A 207 -16.04 -10.40 4.84
CA ASP A 207 -17.30 -10.43 4.10
C ASP A 207 -17.38 -9.31 3.08
N GLY A 208 -17.48 -9.69 1.79
CA GLY A 208 -17.78 -8.82 0.68
C GLY A 208 -16.89 -7.58 0.58
N GLN A 209 -17.48 -6.45 0.24
CA GLN A 209 -16.78 -5.19 0.00
C GLN A 209 -15.98 -4.70 1.22
N LYS A 210 -16.50 -4.89 2.44
CA LYS A 210 -15.80 -4.47 3.67
C LYS A 210 -14.48 -5.21 3.87
N GLY A 211 -14.44 -6.49 3.50
CA GLY A 211 -13.19 -7.28 3.55
C GLY A 211 -12.16 -6.76 2.54
N TYR A 212 -12.59 -6.40 1.34
CA TYR A 212 -11.70 -5.83 0.31
C TYR A 212 -11.18 -4.45 0.70
N GLU A 213 -12.05 -3.58 1.22
CA GLU A 213 -11.66 -2.26 1.71
C GLU A 213 -10.65 -2.34 2.87
N ALA A 214 -10.78 -3.35 3.75
CA ALA A 214 -9.89 -3.53 4.89
C ALA A 214 -8.45 -3.91 4.49
N ILE A 215 -8.23 -4.50 3.33
CA ILE A 215 -6.90 -4.90 2.83
C ILE A 215 -6.34 -3.97 1.75
N GLN A 216 -7.15 -3.03 1.27
CA GLN A 216 -6.74 -2.10 0.23
C GLN A 216 -5.63 -1.17 0.75
N GLY A 217 -4.51 -1.13 0.04
CA GLY A 217 -3.35 -0.32 0.42
C GLY A 217 -2.53 -0.90 1.56
N MET A 218 -2.90 -2.07 2.08
CA MET A 218 -2.15 -2.75 3.14
C MET A 218 -1.10 -3.70 2.56
N TRP A 219 0.01 -3.84 3.27
CA TRP A 219 1.04 -4.83 2.97
C TRP A 219 1.01 -6.01 3.95
N VAL A 220 0.80 -5.72 5.23
CA VAL A 220 0.64 -6.73 6.28
C VAL A 220 -0.77 -6.65 6.85
N CYS A 221 -1.52 -7.74 6.74
CA CYS A 221 -2.87 -7.86 7.25
C CYS A 221 -2.91 -8.89 8.38
N GLU A 222 -3.22 -8.45 9.60
CA GLU A 222 -3.41 -9.34 10.73
C GLU A 222 -4.84 -9.86 10.75
N LEU A 223 -5.00 -11.16 10.84
CA LEU A 223 -6.25 -11.85 11.04
C LEU A 223 -6.40 -12.14 12.53
N GLU A 224 -6.86 -11.14 13.27
CA GLU A 224 -6.98 -11.19 14.73
C GLU A 224 -8.08 -12.17 15.15
N GLU A 225 -7.80 -12.99 16.14
CA GLU A 225 -8.73 -13.96 16.74
C GLU A 225 -9.53 -14.80 15.72
N MET A 226 -9.03 -14.95 14.50
CA MET A 226 -9.69 -15.71 13.42
C MET A 226 -10.22 -17.07 13.90
N MET A 227 -9.61 -17.61 14.93
CA MET A 227 -9.90 -18.90 15.50
C MET A 227 -11.22 -18.95 16.27
N ALA A 228 -11.76 -17.83 16.72
CA ALA A 228 -13.13 -17.80 17.24
C ALA A 228 -14.15 -18.13 16.12
N VAL A 229 -13.79 -17.83 14.88
CA VAL A 229 -14.64 -18.09 13.71
C VAL A 229 -14.62 -19.58 13.33
N PHE A 230 -13.48 -20.27 13.51
CA PHE A 230 -13.34 -21.69 13.15
C PHE A 230 -13.89 -22.65 14.21
N SER A 231 -13.95 -22.25 15.47
CA SER A 231 -14.28 -23.14 16.58
C SER A 231 -15.76 -23.21 16.95
N SER A 232 -16.64 -22.46 16.30
CA SER A 232 -18.09 -22.56 16.55
C SER A 232 -18.74 -23.65 15.70
N LYS A 233 -19.57 -24.49 16.30
CA LYS A 233 -20.38 -25.53 15.60
C LYS A 233 -21.10 -24.86 14.41
N GLY A 234 -20.84 -25.34 13.18
CA GLY A 234 -21.33 -24.74 11.92
C GLY A 234 -20.28 -24.01 11.12
N SER A 235 -19.01 -24.17 11.43
CA SER A 235 -17.89 -23.36 10.92
C SER A 235 -17.39 -23.71 9.52
N SER A 236 -17.75 -24.86 8.91
CA SER A 236 -17.22 -25.26 7.60
C SER A 236 -17.43 -24.19 6.50
N GLN A 237 -18.63 -23.62 6.41
CA GLN A 237 -18.91 -22.57 5.42
C GLN A 237 -18.11 -21.27 5.67
N LYS A 238 -17.84 -20.95 6.94
CA LYS A 238 -17.03 -19.76 7.29
C LYS A 238 -15.56 -20.03 7.00
N GLU A 239 -15.08 -21.23 7.29
CA GLU A 239 -13.72 -21.66 6.97
C GLU A 239 -13.46 -21.62 5.46
N ASP A 240 -14.39 -22.12 4.66
CA ASP A 240 -14.30 -22.09 3.20
C ASP A 240 -14.28 -20.65 2.64
N LYS A 241 -15.07 -19.75 3.22
CA LYS A 241 -15.03 -18.32 2.87
C LYS A 241 -13.67 -17.69 3.17
N VAL A 242 -13.09 -17.99 4.33
CA VAL A 242 -11.76 -17.47 4.69
C VAL A 242 -10.70 -18.06 3.77
N LYS A 243 -10.71 -19.37 3.49
CA LYS A 243 -9.81 -20.00 2.53
C LYS A 243 -9.94 -19.39 1.14
N ALA A 244 -11.17 -19.15 0.67
CA ALA A 244 -11.44 -18.48 -0.59
C ALA A 244 -10.88 -17.05 -0.59
N PHE A 245 -11.16 -16.28 0.46
CA PHE A 245 -10.64 -14.91 0.60
C PHE A 245 -9.12 -14.87 0.56
N ILE A 246 -8.42 -15.70 1.34
CA ILE A 246 -6.94 -15.73 1.37
C ILE A 246 -6.36 -16.16 0.02
N SER A 247 -7.01 -17.10 -0.66
CA SER A 247 -6.53 -17.64 -1.95
C SER A 247 -6.79 -16.72 -3.14
N THR A 248 -7.59 -15.66 -2.96
CA THR A 248 -7.87 -14.68 -4.01
C THR A 248 -6.62 -13.85 -4.30
N THR A 249 -6.35 -13.65 -5.56
CA THR A 249 -5.17 -12.89 -6.05
C THR A 249 -5.55 -11.51 -6.57
N ASP A 250 -6.83 -11.34 -6.94
CA ASP A 250 -7.36 -10.15 -7.59
C ASP A 250 -8.80 -9.91 -7.10
N ASP A 251 -9.04 -8.74 -6.54
CA ASP A 251 -10.32 -8.35 -5.99
C ASP A 251 -11.06 -7.44 -6.97
N TYR A 252 -12.22 -7.87 -7.46
CA TYR A 252 -13.04 -7.06 -8.36
C TYR A 252 -14.10 -6.31 -7.57
N TYR A 253 -13.85 -5.04 -7.31
CA TYR A 253 -14.81 -4.17 -6.62
C TYR A 253 -14.65 -2.71 -7.04
N ARG A 254 -15.63 -1.90 -6.65
CA ARG A 254 -15.60 -0.46 -6.86
C ARG A 254 -14.97 0.20 -5.64
N ALA A 255 -13.74 0.72 -5.80
CA ALA A 255 -13.10 1.50 -4.75
C ALA A 255 -13.89 2.79 -4.47
N PRO A 256 -13.86 3.30 -3.23
CA PRO A 256 -14.45 4.60 -2.90
C PRO A 256 -13.97 5.68 -3.89
N TYR A 257 -14.88 6.56 -4.28
CA TYR A 257 -14.65 7.67 -5.22
C TYR A 257 -14.35 7.29 -6.68
N THR A 258 -14.37 6.02 -7.06
CA THR A 258 -14.25 5.61 -8.46
C THR A 258 -15.61 5.44 -9.13
N LYS A 259 -15.67 5.72 -10.45
CA LYS A 259 -16.92 5.57 -11.22
C LYS A 259 -17.18 4.12 -11.65
N ARG A 260 -16.14 3.26 -11.69
CA ARG A 260 -16.22 1.90 -12.20
C ARG A 260 -15.58 0.92 -11.24
N ALA A 261 -16.10 -0.31 -11.20
CA ALA A 261 -15.39 -1.42 -10.58
C ALA A 261 -14.13 -1.73 -11.40
N ALA A 262 -13.07 -2.08 -10.71
CA ALA A 262 -11.78 -2.44 -11.29
C ALA A 262 -11.20 -3.68 -10.60
N HIS A 263 -10.27 -4.31 -11.29
CA HIS A 263 -9.45 -5.37 -10.75
C HIS A 263 -8.33 -4.77 -9.89
N ASN A 264 -8.29 -5.18 -8.63
CA ASN A 264 -7.31 -4.70 -7.65
C ASN A 264 -6.43 -5.88 -7.25
N LYS A 265 -5.25 -5.97 -7.83
CA LYS A 265 -4.28 -7.02 -7.55
C LYS A 265 -3.78 -6.91 -6.11
N ARG A 266 -3.81 -8.03 -5.39
CA ARG A 266 -3.38 -8.05 -3.99
C ARG A 266 -1.88 -7.92 -3.84
N SER A 267 -1.46 -6.96 -3.03
CA SER A 267 -0.06 -6.76 -2.62
C SER A 267 0.19 -7.17 -1.16
N CYS A 268 -0.85 -7.59 -0.43
CA CYS A 268 -0.73 -7.93 0.98
C CYS A 268 -0.40 -9.39 1.24
N ILE A 269 0.22 -9.63 2.40
CA ILE A 269 0.33 -10.93 3.05
C ILE A 269 -0.56 -10.96 4.29
N PHE A 270 -0.95 -12.18 4.70
CA PHE A 270 -1.79 -12.40 5.89
C PHE A 270 -0.99 -13.10 6.98
N LEU A 271 -1.14 -12.62 8.22
CA LEU A 271 -0.70 -13.30 9.42
C LEU A 271 -1.92 -13.53 10.32
N GLY A 272 -2.01 -14.70 10.92
CA GLY A 272 -3.03 -14.99 11.92
C GLY A 272 -2.46 -14.83 13.34
N THR A 273 -3.28 -14.38 14.28
CA THR A 273 -2.91 -14.35 15.70
C THR A 273 -3.98 -15.04 16.53
N THR A 274 -3.56 -15.86 17.50
CA THR A 274 -4.48 -16.56 18.40
C THR A 274 -3.81 -16.86 19.75
N ASN A 275 -4.64 -17.02 20.78
CA ASN A 275 -4.23 -17.49 22.10
C ASN A 275 -4.65 -18.96 22.35
N ARG A 276 -5.26 -19.64 21.37
CA ARG A 276 -5.74 -21.01 21.47
C ARG A 276 -4.78 -21.98 20.80
N ASP A 277 -4.47 -23.08 21.49
CA ASP A 277 -3.60 -24.14 20.96
C ASP A 277 -4.24 -25.01 19.88
N THR A 278 -5.56 -25.12 19.89
CA THR A 278 -6.32 -25.92 18.92
C THR A 278 -7.08 -25.02 17.97
N PHE A 279 -6.70 -25.01 16.71
CA PHE A 279 -7.31 -24.11 15.76
C PHE A 279 -7.66 -24.72 14.40
N LEU A 280 -7.10 -25.87 14.03
CA LEU A 280 -7.41 -26.53 12.77
C LEU A 280 -8.41 -27.67 13.01
N CYS A 281 -9.60 -27.54 12.43
CA CYS A 281 -10.61 -28.61 12.42
C CYS A 281 -10.61 -29.43 11.13
N ASP A 282 -10.04 -28.90 10.03
CA ASP A 282 -10.03 -29.56 8.72
C ASP A 282 -8.61 -29.91 8.25
N LYS A 283 -8.37 -31.21 8.06
CA LYS A 283 -7.10 -31.72 7.54
C LYS A 283 -6.84 -31.35 6.06
N THR A 284 -7.88 -31.01 5.30
CA THR A 284 -7.76 -30.73 3.86
C THR A 284 -7.27 -29.32 3.55
N GLY A 285 -7.39 -28.39 4.50
CA GLY A 285 -6.95 -26.99 4.38
C GLY A 285 -5.60 -26.67 5.02
N ALA A 286 -5.00 -27.64 5.72
CA ALA A 286 -3.80 -27.45 6.56
C ALA A 286 -2.62 -26.80 5.84
N ARG A 287 -2.45 -27.02 4.55
CA ARG A 287 -1.34 -26.49 3.72
C ARG A 287 -1.24 -24.96 3.64
N ARG A 288 -2.28 -24.23 4.09
CA ARG A 288 -2.28 -22.76 4.08
C ARG A 288 -1.84 -22.19 5.41
N TRP A 289 -1.98 -22.93 6.48
CA TRP A 289 -1.81 -22.47 7.83
C TRP A 289 -0.48 -22.97 8.39
N PHE A 290 0.37 -22.04 8.80
CA PHE A 290 1.69 -22.32 9.36
C PHE A 290 1.67 -21.93 10.84
N PRO A 291 1.36 -22.86 11.77
CA PRO A 291 1.34 -22.59 13.20
C PRO A 291 2.73 -22.32 13.76
N ILE A 292 2.88 -21.19 14.40
CA ILE A 292 4.12 -20.73 15.02
C ILE A 292 3.87 -20.49 16.51
N ARG A 293 4.49 -21.26 17.39
CA ARG A 293 4.32 -21.17 18.84
C ARG A 293 5.25 -20.12 19.41
N VAL A 294 4.69 -18.94 19.71
CA VAL A 294 5.43 -17.75 20.21
C VAL A 294 5.70 -17.92 21.70
N LYS A 295 6.96 -17.71 22.12
CA LYS A 295 7.41 -17.77 23.52
C LYS A 295 7.97 -16.42 24.01
N SER A 296 8.06 -15.38 23.14
CA SER A 296 8.46 -14.03 23.52
C SER A 296 7.47 -13.37 24.49
N GLU A 297 7.92 -12.33 25.17
CA GLU A 297 7.05 -11.38 25.85
C GLU A 297 7.00 -10.08 25.05
N ALA A 298 5.87 -9.36 25.09
CA ALA A 298 5.73 -8.10 24.34
C ALA A 298 6.82 -7.09 24.70
N LYS A 299 7.22 -7.06 25.97
CA LYS A 299 8.29 -6.18 26.45
C LYS A 299 9.62 -6.41 25.73
N ASP A 300 9.94 -7.65 25.34
CA ASP A 300 11.19 -7.97 24.64
C ASP A 300 11.28 -7.24 23.31
N LEU A 301 10.16 -7.06 22.62
CA LEU A 301 10.08 -6.31 21.36
C LEU A 301 10.09 -4.80 21.58
N TYR A 302 9.49 -4.31 22.68
CA TYR A 302 9.47 -2.89 23.00
C TYR A 302 10.80 -2.41 23.58
N ASP A 303 11.42 -3.18 24.47
CA ASP A 303 12.70 -2.84 25.09
C ASP A 303 13.85 -2.81 24.06
N SER A 304 13.71 -3.60 22.98
CA SER A 304 14.64 -3.66 21.85
C SER A 304 14.06 -3.08 20.57
N GLU A 305 13.22 -2.05 20.65
CA GLU A 305 12.46 -1.53 19.50
C GLU A 305 13.36 -1.10 18.33
N LYS A 306 14.47 -0.46 18.61
CA LYS A 306 15.41 0.01 17.56
C LYS A 306 16.10 -1.15 16.87
N GLU A 307 16.57 -2.12 17.64
CA GLU A 307 17.23 -3.34 17.15
C GLU A 307 16.24 -4.19 16.36
N PHE A 308 15.01 -4.30 16.83
CA PHE A 308 13.93 -5.04 16.17
C PHE A 308 13.55 -4.38 14.83
N SER A 309 13.36 -3.06 14.82
CA SER A 309 13.06 -2.31 13.59
C SER A 309 14.21 -2.45 12.58
N PHE A 310 15.45 -2.30 13.02
CA PHE A 310 16.62 -2.52 12.17
C PHE A 310 16.69 -3.96 11.62
N ALA A 311 16.43 -4.96 12.47
CA ALA A 311 16.41 -6.35 12.04
C ALA A 311 15.33 -6.64 10.98
N ILE A 312 14.14 -6.04 11.12
CA ILE A 312 13.06 -6.12 10.12
C ILE A 312 13.53 -5.53 8.78
N GLU A 313 14.08 -4.32 8.80
CA GLU A 313 14.61 -3.67 7.59
C GLU A 313 15.69 -4.54 6.92
N GLN A 314 16.60 -5.09 7.69
CA GLN A 314 17.66 -5.96 7.16
C GLN A 314 17.13 -7.29 6.63
N ALA A 315 16.12 -7.89 7.26
CA ALA A 315 15.49 -9.10 6.76
C ALA A 315 14.72 -8.85 5.43
N TRP A 316 14.05 -7.70 5.29
CA TRP A 316 13.47 -7.30 4.02
C TRP A 316 14.52 -7.03 2.95
N ALA A 317 15.63 -6.37 3.30
CA ALA A 317 16.74 -6.11 2.38
C ALA A 317 17.44 -7.41 1.93
N GLU A 318 17.64 -8.36 2.85
CA GLU A 318 18.17 -9.69 2.54
C GLU A 318 17.29 -10.41 1.53
N MET A 319 15.99 -10.48 1.80
CA MET A 319 15.04 -11.16 0.90
C MET A 319 14.89 -10.44 -0.44
N LYS A 320 15.01 -9.12 -0.46
CA LYS A 320 15.04 -8.35 -1.72
C LYS A 320 16.28 -8.67 -2.55
N ALA A 321 17.45 -8.79 -1.90
CA ALA A 321 18.67 -9.19 -2.59
C ALA A 321 18.54 -10.60 -3.20
N ALA A 322 17.92 -11.54 -2.48
CA ALA A 322 17.63 -12.88 -3.00
C ALA A 322 16.68 -12.83 -4.21
N PHE A 323 15.63 -12.00 -4.14
CA PHE A 323 14.69 -11.76 -5.25
C PHE A 323 15.42 -11.21 -6.49
N ASP A 324 16.28 -10.21 -6.33
CA ASP A 324 17.04 -9.60 -7.43
C ASP A 324 18.04 -10.57 -8.07
N ASN A 325 18.55 -11.52 -7.29
CA ASN A 325 19.42 -12.59 -7.77
C ASN A 325 18.66 -13.72 -8.48
N GLY A 326 17.35 -13.59 -8.63
CA GLY A 326 16.51 -14.54 -9.36
C GLY A 326 16.15 -15.79 -8.57
N GLU A 327 16.20 -15.76 -7.23
CA GLU A 327 15.64 -16.84 -6.44
C GLU A 327 14.13 -16.95 -6.73
N GLU A 328 13.72 -18.14 -7.19
CA GLU A 328 12.31 -18.44 -7.37
C GLU A 328 11.64 -18.58 -6.00
N PHE A 329 10.73 -17.65 -5.68
CA PHE A 329 9.82 -17.77 -4.54
C PHE A 329 8.60 -18.64 -4.86
N ALA A 330 8.80 -19.66 -5.72
CA ALA A 330 7.79 -20.61 -6.09
C ALA A 330 7.56 -21.56 -4.92
N ARG A 331 6.37 -21.47 -4.36
CA ARG A 331 5.77 -22.30 -3.32
C ARG A 331 6.75 -22.96 -2.37
N PRO A 332 6.66 -22.56 -1.14
CA PRO A 332 7.39 -23.21 -0.07
C PRO A 332 6.70 -24.49 0.34
N VAL A 333 7.47 -25.29 0.96
CA VAL A 333 7.22 -26.42 1.79
C VAL A 333 7.16 -27.74 1.03
N PRO A 334 8.27 -28.48 1.05
CA PRO A 334 8.25 -29.91 0.83
C PRO A 334 7.21 -30.56 1.74
N ALA A 335 6.49 -31.53 1.23
CA ALA A 335 5.51 -32.32 2.00
C ALA A 335 6.05 -32.88 3.33
N GLN A 336 7.37 -32.98 3.47
CA GLN A 336 8.08 -33.37 4.67
C GLN A 336 7.91 -32.42 5.86
N VAL A 337 7.77 -31.11 5.62
CA VAL A 337 7.54 -30.11 6.69
C VAL A 337 6.08 -30.10 7.14
N ILE A 338 5.14 -30.49 6.27
CA ILE A 338 3.72 -30.62 6.63
C ILE A 338 3.48 -31.86 7.53
N SER A 339 4.35 -32.86 7.48
CA SER A 339 4.18 -34.09 8.30
C SER A 339 4.56 -33.90 9.78
N GLU A 340 5.19 -32.77 10.13
CA GLU A 340 5.56 -32.43 11.52
C GLU A 340 4.46 -31.58 12.23
N ILE A 341 3.37 -31.24 11.55
CA ILE A 341 2.19 -30.54 12.07
C ILE A 341 1.12 -31.57 12.47
#